data_c86d0a08b878694a5b9310a73270c5b2
#
_entry.id   c86d0a08b878694a5b9310a73270c5b2
#
_cell.length_a   1.000
_cell.length_b   1.000
_cell.length_c   1.000
_cell.angle_alpha   90.00
_cell.angle_beta   90.00
_cell.angle_gamma   90.00
#
_symmetry.space_group_name_H-M   'P 1'
#
loop_
_entity.id
_entity.type
_entity.pdbx_description
1 polymer ?
#
loop_
_entity_poly.entity_id
_entity_poly.type
_entity_poly.pdbx_seq_one_letter_code
_entity_poly.pdbx_strand_id
1 'polypeptide(L)'
;PTLFFGTFLVLPHCLVAREGDNFGQIAAKVANLLQHEHYNDQPVNDKVSSEMLDNYLEFLDMGRMYFLQSDIDTFDTKFRDKLDDLLLMQNVGAAQEIYNLYKDRVAIRIAKVQELLKTREFTFDSNATIEVSRKDAKWPADEAAADELWSRMIENELLQEVLRREIPDKQPGAS
;
A
#
# COMPACT_ATOMS: atom_id res chain seq x y z
N PRO A 1 3.91 -42.47 -30.66
CA PRO A 1 3.65 -41.06 -30.69
C PRO A 1 3.94 -40.49 -29.30
N THR A 2 5.11 -39.89 -29.18
CA THR A 2 5.61 -39.24 -27.95
C THR A 2 5.11 -37.80 -27.92
N LEU A 3 4.22 -37.47 -26.96
CA LEU A 3 3.73 -36.15 -26.68
C LEU A 3 4.83 -35.41 -25.87
N PHE A 4 5.45 -34.41 -26.47
CA PHE A 4 6.30 -33.43 -25.82
C PHE A 4 5.41 -32.42 -25.09
N PHE A 5 5.37 -32.50 -23.77
CA PHE A 5 4.83 -31.43 -22.92
C PHE A 5 5.91 -30.33 -22.75
N GLY A 6 5.80 -29.28 -23.52
CA GLY A 6 6.59 -28.09 -23.38
C GLY A 6 6.17 -27.32 -22.13
N THR A 7 6.94 -27.42 -21.06
CA THR A 7 6.77 -26.60 -19.85
C THR A 7 7.18 -25.16 -20.17
N PHE A 8 6.19 -24.29 -20.37
CA PHE A 8 6.41 -22.85 -20.55
C PHE A 8 6.73 -22.25 -19.19
N LEU A 9 8.02 -22.10 -18.91
CA LEU A 9 8.51 -21.43 -17.70
C LEU A 9 8.28 -19.93 -17.85
N VAL A 10 7.16 -19.42 -17.33
CA VAL A 10 6.93 -17.99 -17.20
C VAL A 10 7.80 -17.49 -16.05
N LEU A 11 8.99 -16.99 -16.37
CA LEU A 11 9.81 -16.26 -15.43
C LEU A 11 9.08 -14.93 -15.09
N PRO A 12 8.82 -14.64 -13.81
CA PRO A 12 8.36 -13.31 -13.44
C PRO A 12 9.48 -12.33 -13.83
N HIS A 13 9.19 -11.45 -14.79
CA HIS A 13 10.05 -10.31 -15.05
C HIS A 13 9.99 -9.41 -13.82
N CYS A 14 10.87 -9.67 -12.87
CA CYS A 14 11.22 -8.71 -11.84
C CYS A 14 11.76 -7.50 -12.59
N LEU A 15 11.04 -6.39 -12.58
CA LEU A 15 11.54 -5.09 -13.00
C LEU A 15 12.69 -4.73 -12.05
N VAL A 16 13.87 -5.24 -12.34
CA VAL A 16 15.11 -4.77 -11.73
C VAL A 16 15.29 -3.35 -12.27
N ALA A 17 15.18 -2.36 -11.38
CA ALA A 17 15.56 -1.00 -11.69
C ALA A 17 16.95 -1.03 -12.33
N ARG A 18 17.05 -0.50 -13.54
CA ARG A 18 18.27 -0.48 -14.31
C ARG A 18 19.27 0.38 -13.53
N GLU A 19 20.43 -0.17 -13.19
CA GLU A 19 21.56 0.61 -12.69
C GLU A 19 21.86 1.71 -13.72
N GLY A 20 21.54 2.96 -13.37
CA GLY A 20 21.73 4.13 -14.25
C GLY A 20 20.57 5.12 -14.29
N ASP A 21 19.37 4.76 -13.82
CA ASP A 21 18.27 5.72 -13.78
C ASP A 21 18.47 6.66 -12.57
N ASN A 22 18.91 7.89 -12.88
CA ASN A 22 19.06 8.92 -11.86
C ASN A 22 17.68 9.53 -11.54
N PHE A 23 16.89 8.79 -10.76
CA PHE A 23 15.53 9.21 -10.37
C PHE A 23 15.50 10.59 -9.70
N GLY A 24 16.56 10.95 -8.97
CA GLY A 24 16.69 12.27 -8.37
C GLY A 24 16.76 13.38 -9.42
N GLN A 25 17.54 13.19 -10.49
CA GLN A 25 17.61 14.15 -11.58
C GLN A 25 16.28 14.27 -12.34
N ILE A 26 15.61 13.14 -12.57
CA ILE A 26 14.31 13.12 -13.25
C ILE A 26 13.29 13.87 -12.41
N ALA A 27 13.20 13.55 -11.12
CA ALA A 27 12.28 14.17 -10.18
C ALA A 27 12.52 15.69 -10.05
N ALA A 28 13.77 16.13 -9.95
CA ALA A 28 14.10 17.54 -9.90
C ALA A 28 13.78 18.27 -11.23
N LYS A 29 13.98 17.64 -12.38
CA LYS A 29 13.57 18.21 -13.68
C LYS A 29 12.06 18.37 -13.76
N VAL A 30 11.29 17.40 -13.32
CA VAL A 30 9.83 17.48 -13.28
C VAL A 30 9.38 18.60 -12.34
N ALA A 31 9.98 18.72 -11.14
CA ALA A 31 9.67 19.80 -10.20
C ALA A 31 9.95 21.18 -10.80
N ASN A 32 11.13 21.35 -11.41
CA ASN A 32 11.48 22.61 -12.09
C ASN A 32 10.54 22.95 -13.25
N LEU A 33 10.14 21.94 -14.04
CA LEU A 33 9.17 22.14 -15.13
C LEU A 33 7.81 22.58 -14.58
N LEU A 34 7.32 21.94 -13.52
CA LEU A 34 6.06 22.31 -12.88
C LEU A 34 6.11 23.71 -12.27
N GLN A 35 7.25 24.11 -11.72
CA GLN A 35 7.43 25.42 -11.10
C GLN A 35 7.46 26.56 -12.13
N HIS A 36 8.02 26.34 -13.32
CA HIS A 36 8.27 27.40 -14.30
C HIS A 36 7.32 27.38 -15.50
N GLU A 37 6.71 26.23 -15.82
CA GLU A 37 5.90 26.06 -17.02
C GLU A 37 4.44 25.69 -16.74
N HIS A 38 4.08 25.49 -15.46
CA HIS A 38 2.72 25.18 -15.11
C HIS A 38 1.89 26.46 -14.98
N TYR A 39 0.67 26.45 -15.53
CA TYR A 39 -0.27 27.57 -15.56
C TYR A 39 -0.53 28.24 -14.20
N ASN A 40 -0.32 27.55 -13.10
CA ASN A 40 -0.61 28.04 -11.74
C ASN A 40 0.59 28.67 -11.02
N ASP A 41 1.79 28.68 -11.60
CA ASP A 41 3.00 29.34 -11.07
C ASP A 41 3.21 29.07 -9.56
N GLN A 42 2.92 27.82 -9.11
CA GLN A 42 2.99 27.47 -7.69
C GLN A 42 4.43 27.13 -7.30
N PRO A 43 5.02 27.86 -6.36
CA PRO A 43 6.36 27.53 -5.88
C PRO A 43 6.35 26.16 -5.19
N VAL A 44 7.40 25.39 -5.43
CA VAL A 44 7.69 24.17 -4.66
C VAL A 44 8.13 24.63 -3.28
N ASN A 45 7.32 24.36 -2.25
CA ASN A 45 7.49 24.84 -0.88
C ASN A 45 6.95 23.80 0.13
N ASP A 46 7.03 24.12 1.44
CA ASP A 46 6.58 23.24 2.53
C ASP A 46 5.14 22.73 2.35
N LYS A 47 4.24 23.54 1.77
CA LYS A 47 2.88 23.08 1.47
C LYS A 47 2.89 21.95 0.44
N VAL A 48 3.64 22.12 -0.64
CA VAL A 48 3.81 21.09 -1.67
C VAL A 48 4.52 19.87 -1.06
N SER A 49 5.52 20.08 -0.20
CA SER A 49 6.19 19.02 0.54
C SER A 49 5.19 18.19 1.36
N SER A 50 4.33 18.85 2.13
CA SER A 50 3.29 18.18 2.93
C SER A 50 2.32 17.39 2.06
N GLU A 51 1.83 17.98 0.96
CA GLU A 51 0.93 17.30 0.02
C GLU A 51 1.61 16.10 -0.67
N MET A 52 2.90 16.21 -0.99
CA MET A 52 3.68 15.10 -1.56
C MET A 52 3.77 13.93 -0.58
N LEU A 53 4.04 14.20 0.70
CA LEU A 53 4.11 13.16 1.72
C LEU A 53 2.76 12.46 1.87
N ASP A 54 1.68 13.22 2.04
CA ASP A 54 0.33 12.67 2.21
C ASP A 54 -0.08 11.82 1.01
N ASN A 55 0.14 12.32 -0.21
CA ASN A 55 -0.17 11.59 -1.43
C ASN A 55 0.66 10.30 -1.58
N TYR A 56 1.93 10.33 -1.18
CA TYR A 56 2.79 9.15 -1.27
C TYR A 56 2.40 8.08 -0.25
N LEU A 57 2.06 8.47 0.98
CA LEU A 57 1.54 7.56 2.00
C LEU A 57 0.19 6.97 1.58
N GLU A 58 -0.71 7.78 1.03
CA GLU A 58 -1.99 7.31 0.50
C GLU A 58 -1.79 6.35 -0.69
N PHE A 59 -0.84 6.62 -1.57
CA PHE A 59 -0.53 5.75 -2.70
C PHE A 59 -0.03 4.36 -2.24
N LEU A 60 0.81 4.31 -1.20
CA LEU A 60 1.35 3.06 -0.70
C LEU A 60 0.34 2.30 0.17
N ASP A 61 -0.44 2.99 1.00
CA ASP A 61 -1.32 2.40 2.01
C ASP A 61 -2.68 3.12 2.07
N MET A 62 -3.39 3.17 0.95
CA MET A 62 -4.71 3.81 0.84
C MET A 62 -5.72 3.30 1.87
N GLY A 63 -5.63 2.03 2.25
CA GLY A 63 -6.49 1.42 3.26
C GLY A 63 -6.03 1.63 4.69
N ARG A 64 -4.88 2.25 4.91
CA ARG A 64 -4.27 2.47 6.22
C ARG A 64 -4.19 1.19 7.05
N MET A 65 -3.62 0.15 6.43
CA MET A 65 -3.61 -1.22 6.96
C MET A 65 -2.20 -1.75 7.26
N TYR A 66 -1.17 -1.17 6.64
CA TYR A 66 0.20 -1.67 6.72
C TYR A 66 1.06 -0.87 7.68
N PHE A 67 1.09 0.47 7.52
CA PHE A 67 1.81 1.33 8.44
C PHE A 67 1.15 1.37 9.83
N LEU A 68 1.96 1.68 10.84
CA LEU A 68 1.49 2.04 12.17
C LEU A 68 1.46 3.56 12.33
N GLN A 69 0.69 4.07 13.28
CA GLN A 69 0.66 5.50 13.57
C GLN A 69 2.05 6.05 13.90
N SER A 70 2.88 5.29 14.62
CA SER A 70 4.26 5.66 14.93
C SER A 70 5.17 5.81 13.72
N ASP A 71 4.90 5.08 12.64
CA ASP A 71 5.63 5.22 11.38
C ASP A 71 5.28 6.56 10.73
N ILE A 72 3.98 6.89 10.69
CA ILE A 72 3.48 8.15 10.15
C ILE A 72 4.04 9.34 10.94
N ASP A 73 4.01 9.29 12.27
CA ASP A 73 4.56 10.33 13.15
C ASP A 73 6.08 10.54 12.89
N THR A 74 6.78 9.46 12.60
CA THR A 74 8.20 9.50 12.23
C THR A 74 8.41 10.17 10.87
N PHE A 75 7.62 9.84 9.87
CA PHE A 75 7.71 10.44 8.54
C PHE A 75 7.31 11.93 8.59
N ASP A 76 6.29 12.27 9.35
CA ASP A 76 5.88 13.65 9.57
C ASP A 76 7.03 14.49 10.16
N THR A 77 7.66 13.99 11.20
CA THR A 77 8.78 14.69 11.86
C THR A 77 9.99 14.82 10.94
N LYS A 78 10.25 13.82 10.11
CA LYS A 78 11.45 13.79 9.26
C LYS A 78 11.28 14.55 7.95
N PHE A 79 10.11 14.50 7.33
CA PHE A 79 9.96 14.79 5.90
C PHE A 79 8.87 15.79 5.55
N ARG A 80 7.89 16.09 6.44
CA ARG A 80 6.69 16.84 6.07
C ARG A 80 6.97 18.20 5.42
N ASP A 81 8.00 18.88 5.86
CA ASP A 81 8.40 20.22 5.41
C ASP A 81 9.77 20.23 4.70
N LYS A 82 10.23 19.08 4.20
CA LYS A 82 11.58 18.92 3.63
C LYS A 82 11.65 18.23 2.28
N LEU A 83 10.54 17.63 1.82
CA LEU A 83 10.56 16.88 0.56
C LEU A 83 10.83 17.77 -0.64
N ASP A 84 10.36 18.99 -0.63
CA ASP A 84 10.62 20.02 -1.65
C ASP A 84 12.11 20.33 -1.77
N ASP A 85 12.77 20.61 -0.64
CA ASP A 85 14.22 20.86 -0.60
C ASP A 85 15.02 19.63 -1.06
N LEU A 86 14.67 18.44 -0.54
CA LEU A 86 15.31 17.19 -0.94
C LEU A 86 15.16 16.94 -2.45
N LEU A 87 13.97 17.21 -2.99
CA LEU A 87 13.69 17.06 -4.41
C LEU A 87 14.53 17.99 -5.27
N LEU A 88 14.64 19.27 -4.88
CA LEU A 88 15.50 20.25 -5.57
C LEU A 88 16.98 19.85 -5.49
N MET A 89 17.41 19.20 -4.41
CA MET A 89 18.74 18.62 -4.26
C MET A 89 18.92 17.28 -5.01
N GLN A 90 17.95 16.85 -5.80
CA GLN A 90 17.96 15.56 -6.52
C GLN A 90 18.02 14.33 -5.56
N ASN A 91 17.59 14.50 -4.32
CA ASN A 91 17.61 13.48 -3.29
C ASN A 91 16.21 12.85 -3.14
N VAL A 92 16.07 11.60 -3.55
CA VAL A 92 14.86 10.78 -3.39
C VAL A 92 14.96 9.78 -2.23
N GLY A 93 15.92 9.96 -1.34
CA GLY A 93 16.17 9.06 -0.22
C GLY A 93 14.99 8.92 0.74
N ALA A 94 14.22 9.97 0.95
CA ALA A 94 13.00 9.93 1.75
C ALA A 94 11.97 8.95 1.19
N ALA A 95 11.70 9.00 -0.13
CA ALA A 95 10.78 8.07 -0.78
C ALA A 95 11.28 6.62 -0.67
N GLN A 96 12.59 6.41 -0.78
CA GLN A 96 13.19 5.09 -0.61
C GLN A 96 13.09 4.57 0.83
N GLU A 97 13.27 5.44 1.84
CA GLU A 97 13.13 5.08 3.26
C GLU A 97 11.69 4.64 3.55
N ILE A 98 10.71 5.45 3.14
CA ILE A 98 9.28 5.15 3.32
C ILE A 98 8.91 3.84 2.63
N TYR A 99 9.34 3.64 1.38
CA TYR A 99 9.05 2.43 0.61
C TYR A 99 9.68 1.18 1.22
N ASN A 100 10.89 1.28 1.75
CA ASN A 100 11.55 0.15 2.40
C ASN A 100 10.78 -0.27 3.66
N LEU A 101 10.37 0.68 4.51
CA LEU A 101 9.55 0.37 5.67
C LEU A 101 8.21 -0.23 5.26
N TYR A 102 7.57 0.29 4.20
CA TYR A 102 6.33 -0.29 3.66
C TYR A 102 6.52 -1.77 3.29
N LYS A 103 7.58 -2.12 2.56
CA LYS A 103 7.88 -3.51 2.21
C LYS A 103 8.05 -4.39 3.45
N ASP A 104 8.75 -3.90 4.47
CA ASP A 104 8.94 -4.63 5.72
C ASP A 104 7.62 -4.86 6.45
N ARG A 105 6.75 -3.84 6.52
CA ARG A 105 5.41 -3.95 7.08
C ARG A 105 4.54 -4.97 6.32
N VAL A 106 4.57 -4.94 4.99
CA VAL A 106 3.89 -5.91 4.13
C VAL A 106 4.38 -7.33 4.41
N ALA A 107 5.69 -7.53 4.49
CA ALA A 107 6.28 -8.85 4.76
C ALA A 107 5.87 -9.42 6.13
N ILE A 108 5.92 -8.57 7.18
CA ILE A 108 5.44 -8.93 8.52
C ILE A 108 3.96 -9.32 8.46
N ARG A 109 3.14 -8.54 7.77
CA ARG A 109 1.69 -8.76 7.67
C ARG A 109 1.37 -10.08 6.95
N ILE A 110 2.06 -10.35 5.84
CA ILE A 110 1.90 -11.62 5.11
C ILE A 110 2.21 -12.81 6.03
N ALA A 111 3.31 -12.76 6.79
CA ALA A 111 3.67 -13.84 7.70
C ALA A 111 2.61 -14.07 8.79
N LYS A 112 2.11 -12.99 9.41
CA LYS A 112 1.05 -13.04 10.43
C LYS A 112 -0.28 -13.57 9.89
N VAL A 113 -0.68 -13.16 8.68
CA VAL A 113 -1.89 -13.67 8.03
C VAL A 113 -1.76 -15.16 7.72
N GLN A 114 -0.61 -15.61 7.24
CA GLN A 114 -0.36 -17.03 6.99
C GLN A 114 -0.41 -17.86 8.27
N GLU A 115 0.07 -17.35 9.39
CA GLU A 115 -0.02 -17.99 10.69
C GLU A 115 -1.48 -18.04 11.17
N LEU A 116 -2.20 -16.92 11.09
CA LEU A 116 -3.61 -16.82 11.46
C LEU A 116 -4.47 -17.85 10.72
N LEU A 117 -4.29 -17.99 9.40
CA LEU A 117 -5.03 -18.95 8.58
C LEU A 117 -4.72 -20.41 8.89
N LYS A 118 -3.57 -20.71 9.49
CA LYS A 118 -3.19 -22.09 9.91
C LYS A 118 -3.68 -22.45 11.29
N THR A 119 -3.79 -21.48 12.19
CA THR A 119 -3.96 -21.70 13.62
C THR A 119 -5.35 -21.37 14.15
N ARG A 120 -6.07 -20.45 13.46
CA ARG A 120 -7.38 -19.99 13.92
C ARG A 120 -8.52 -20.72 13.22
N GLU A 121 -9.48 -21.20 14.00
CA GLU A 121 -10.79 -21.59 13.52
C GLU A 121 -11.71 -20.36 13.46
N PHE A 122 -12.41 -20.18 12.35
CA PHE A 122 -13.33 -19.06 12.13
C PHE A 122 -14.77 -19.57 12.28
N THR A 123 -15.47 -19.07 13.29
CA THR A 123 -16.85 -19.52 13.63
C THR A 123 -17.94 -18.64 13.05
N PHE A 124 -17.60 -17.42 12.61
CA PHE A 124 -18.50 -16.41 12.02
C PHE A 124 -19.71 -16.05 12.89
N ASP A 125 -19.61 -16.22 14.20
CA ASP A 125 -20.66 -15.97 15.19
C ASP A 125 -20.47 -14.64 15.93
N SER A 126 -19.45 -13.86 15.56
CA SER A 126 -19.15 -12.57 16.17
C SER A 126 -20.09 -11.48 15.61
N ASN A 127 -20.49 -10.55 16.49
CA ASN A 127 -21.17 -9.31 16.08
C ASN A 127 -20.17 -8.20 15.69
N ALA A 128 -18.94 -8.58 15.31
CA ALA A 128 -17.92 -7.63 14.92
C ALA A 128 -18.33 -6.93 13.61
N THR A 129 -18.07 -5.64 13.55
CA THR A 129 -18.28 -4.83 12.34
C THR A 129 -16.93 -4.49 11.73
N ILE A 130 -16.89 -4.40 10.41
CA ILE A 130 -15.74 -3.90 9.67
C ILE A 130 -16.12 -2.60 8.97
N GLU A 131 -15.15 -1.71 8.87
CA GLU A 131 -15.26 -0.50 8.08
C GLU A 131 -14.97 -0.85 6.60
N VAL A 132 -15.99 -0.73 5.74
CA VAL A 132 -15.89 -1.10 4.32
C VAL A 132 -14.94 -0.18 3.55
N SER A 133 -14.94 1.11 3.88
CA SER A 133 -14.01 2.08 3.31
C SER A 133 -13.08 2.61 4.40
N ARG A 134 -11.79 2.37 4.23
CA ARG A 134 -10.77 2.77 5.21
C ARG A 134 -9.94 3.97 4.77
N LYS A 135 -10.33 4.63 3.69
CA LYS A 135 -9.58 5.78 3.14
C LYS A 135 -9.30 6.86 4.20
N ASP A 136 -10.29 7.15 5.05
CA ASP A 136 -10.20 8.19 6.10
C ASP A 136 -10.04 7.60 7.51
N ALA A 137 -9.81 6.29 7.62
CA ALA A 137 -9.58 5.64 8.90
C ALA A 137 -8.26 6.08 9.52
N LYS A 138 -8.08 5.84 10.82
CA LYS A 138 -6.77 6.02 11.46
C LYS A 138 -5.88 4.82 11.15
N TRP A 139 -4.57 5.07 11.07
CA TRP A 139 -3.60 3.97 11.07
C TRP A 139 -3.66 3.21 12.40
N PRO A 140 -3.39 1.90 12.42
CA PRO A 140 -3.28 1.14 13.65
C PRO A 140 -2.29 1.78 14.61
N ALA A 141 -2.68 1.90 15.88
CA ALA A 141 -1.83 2.53 16.88
C ALA A 141 -0.54 1.74 17.14
N ASP A 142 -0.65 0.40 17.06
CA ASP A 142 0.43 -0.55 17.33
C ASP A 142 0.21 -1.87 16.58
N GLU A 143 1.13 -2.82 16.76
CA GLU A 143 1.07 -4.15 16.14
C GLU A 143 -0.17 -4.93 16.57
N ALA A 144 -0.62 -4.80 17.82
CA ALA A 144 -1.80 -5.51 18.32
C ALA A 144 -3.07 -5.00 17.64
N ALA A 145 -3.20 -3.68 17.49
CA ALA A 145 -4.31 -3.06 16.76
C ALA A 145 -4.30 -3.45 15.28
N ALA A 146 -3.11 -3.57 14.67
CA ALA A 146 -2.96 -4.03 13.30
C ALA A 146 -3.35 -5.51 13.16
N ASP A 147 -2.94 -6.37 14.09
CA ASP A 147 -3.29 -7.79 14.10
C ASP A 147 -4.81 -7.99 14.22
N GLU A 148 -5.46 -7.24 15.10
CA GLU A 148 -6.92 -7.27 15.27
C GLU A 148 -7.64 -6.79 14.00
N LEU A 149 -7.18 -5.69 13.37
CA LEU A 149 -7.72 -5.18 12.11
C LEU A 149 -7.66 -6.27 11.03
N TRP A 150 -6.49 -6.86 10.82
CA TRP A 150 -6.31 -7.90 9.80
C TRP A 150 -7.09 -9.16 10.10
N SER A 151 -7.19 -9.56 11.37
CA SER A 151 -8.00 -10.70 11.79
C SER A 151 -9.47 -10.53 11.37
N ARG A 152 -10.06 -9.35 11.64
CA ARG A 152 -11.43 -9.03 11.24
C ARG A 152 -11.61 -8.98 9.72
N MET A 153 -10.64 -8.41 9.01
CA MET A 153 -10.68 -8.36 7.54
C MET A 153 -10.67 -9.76 6.93
N ILE A 154 -9.77 -10.63 7.40
CA ILE A 154 -9.68 -12.01 6.92
C ILE A 154 -10.96 -12.79 7.26
N GLU A 155 -11.49 -12.65 8.49
CA GLU A 155 -12.75 -13.31 8.89
C GLU A 155 -13.91 -12.88 7.98
N ASN A 156 -14.02 -11.60 7.66
CA ASN A 156 -15.04 -11.10 6.73
C ASN A 156 -14.85 -11.65 5.31
N GLU A 157 -13.63 -11.66 4.78
CA GLU A 157 -13.37 -12.21 3.43
C GLU A 157 -13.71 -13.70 3.35
N LEU A 158 -13.37 -14.46 4.39
CA LEU A 158 -13.74 -15.88 4.47
C LEU A 158 -15.27 -16.07 4.55
N LEU A 159 -15.97 -15.25 5.35
CA LEU A 159 -17.42 -15.26 5.42
C LEU A 159 -18.06 -14.98 4.07
N GLN A 160 -17.59 -13.95 3.36
CA GLN A 160 -18.10 -13.62 2.02
C GLN A 160 -17.87 -14.76 1.03
N GLU A 161 -16.74 -15.44 1.12
CA GLU A 161 -16.45 -16.59 0.27
C GLU A 161 -17.35 -17.79 0.59
N VAL A 162 -17.62 -18.07 1.87
CA VAL A 162 -18.57 -19.12 2.28
C VAL A 162 -19.97 -18.81 1.76
N LEU A 163 -20.46 -17.58 1.97
CA LEU A 163 -21.78 -17.16 1.50
C LEU A 163 -21.91 -17.24 -0.04
N ARG A 164 -20.86 -16.88 -0.74
CA ARG A 164 -20.84 -16.99 -2.23
C ARG A 164 -20.98 -18.44 -2.71
N ARG A 165 -20.40 -19.39 -2.00
CA ARG A 165 -20.48 -20.81 -2.34
C ARG A 165 -21.81 -21.44 -1.96
N GLU A 166 -22.43 -20.97 -0.89
CA GLU A 166 -23.72 -21.50 -0.37
C GLU A 166 -24.93 -20.92 -1.10
N ILE A 167 -24.83 -19.72 -1.70
CA ILE A 167 -25.90 -19.13 -2.49
C ILE A 167 -25.64 -19.49 -3.95
N PRO A 168 -26.30 -20.56 -4.52
CA PRO A 168 -26.21 -20.81 -5.94
C PRO A 168 -26.74 -19.60 -6.69
N ASP A 169 -26.03 -19.17 -7.73
CA ASP A 169 -26.50 -18.13 -8.65
C ASP A 169 -27.99 -18.37 -9.01
N LYS A 170 -28.87 -17.67 -8.35
CA LYS A 170 -30.23 -17.48 -8.88
C LYS A 170 -30.04 -16.54 -10.06
N GLN A 171 -29.80 -17.13 -11.24
CA GLN A 171 -29.93 -16.39 -12.48
C GLN A 171 -31.30 -15.68 -12.45
N PRO A 172 -31.36 -14.35 -12.58
CA PRO A 172 -32.65 -13.67 -12.73
C PRO A 172 -33.23 -14.10 -14.06
N GLY A 173 -34.26 -14.98 -13.97
CA GLY A 173 -35.34 -15.12 -14.91
C GLY A 173 -34.99 -15.33 -16.38
N ALA A 174 -34.83 -16.58 -16.81
CA ALA A 174 -35.32 -16.97 -18.12
C ALA A 174 -36.85 -17.09 -18.03
N SER A 175 -37.54 -16.09 -18.52
CA SER A 175 -38.97 -16.16 -18.94
C SER A 175 -39.12 -15.49 -20.28
#